data_59ac642b457c5e53300ee3811926a27d
#
_entry.id   59ac642b457c5e53300ee3811926a27d
#
_cell.length_a   1.000
_cell.length_b   1.000
_cell.length_c   1.000
_cell.angle_alpha   90.00
_cell.angle_beta   90.00
_cell.angle_gamma   90.00
#
_symmetry.space_group_name_H-M   'P 1'
#
loop_
_entity.id
_entity.type
_entity.pdbx_description
1 polymer ?
#
loop_
_entity_poly.entity_id
_entity_poly.type
_entity_poly.pdbx_seq_one_letter_code
_entity_poly.pdbx_strand_id
1 'polypeptide(L)'
;TTWIPDETFFQTIVRHIVPDNEIRARTLTFLMFTDYGMPVTFYNDHYDLLLAQDYLFARKISSEATDLKRRLGLLYSAKDVELQISNEGRNLFKFLTGRGRIGRRFSTRFWETESTLGRERELLIVVCKKWHVAKRVLEQMRQVTNLPAIEYLFSEQDTPLPDLGGIQNSLGKRTRHRRSLMRMLFDYYEADRLIVCMDPGDIDLLNDFASDRSMTRVLEIECQFSDDYLIGHAMRVGLAGERTSADTLERLLPTIRNDLTLESDRIRDAQFENYARMRETASAQDNAEALAAFLRISPEQAQPIADTHYLFTD
;
A
#
# COMPACT_ATOMS: atom_id res chain seq x y z
N THR A 1 -2.58 28.15 9.18
CA THR A 1 -1.88 27.42 8.12
C THR A 1 -2.91 26.97 7.10
N THR A 2 -2.85 27.54 5.91
CA THR A 2 -3.71 27.15 4.79
C THR A 2 -3.29 25.77 4.27
N TRP A 3 -4.26 24.89 4.11
CA TRP A 3 -4.06 23.59 3.50
C TRP A 3 -3.87 23.78 1.99
N ILE A 4 -2.78 23.22 1.42
CA ILE A 4 -2.36 23.35 0.01
C ILE A 4 -2.24 24.86 -0.39
N PRO A 5 -1.27 25.59 0.16
CA PRO A 5 -1.13 27.03 -0.09
C PRO A 5 -0.83 27.36 -1.57
N ASP A 6 -0.16 26.48 -2.29
CA ASP A 6 0.13 26.61 -3.72
C ASP A 6 -1.12 26.54 -4.60
N GLU A 7 -2.15 25.81 -4.21
CA GLU A 7 -3.43 25.75 -4.93
C GLU A 7 -4.38 26.90 -4.58
N THR A 8 -4.21 27.55 -3.43
CA THR A 8 -5.13 28.58 -2.95
C THR A 8 -4.58 30.00 -3.09
N PHE A 9 -3.28 30.17 -3.23
CA PHE A 9 -2.62 31.47 -3.22
C PHE A 9 -3.13 32.41 -4.34
N PHE A 10 -3.08 31.94 -5.58
CA PHE A 10 -3.52 32.76 -6.73
C PHE A 10 -5.03 33.01 -6.72
N GLN A 11 -5.84 32.03 -6.33
CA GLN A 11 -7.28 32.21 -6.21
C GLN A 11 -7.60 33.26 -5.14
N THR A 12 -6.89 33.26 -4.03
CA THR A 12 -7.08 34.26 -2.97
C THR A 12 -6.74 35.66 -3.47
N ILE A 13 -5.62 35.83 -4.17
CA ILE A 13 -5.22 37.13 -4.75
C ILE A 13 -6.27 37.59 -5.76
N VAL A 14 -6.68 36.75 -6.70
CA VAL A 14 -7.70 37.09 -7.70
C VAL A 14 -9.00 37.53 -7.03
N ARG A 15 -9.42 36.82 -5.99
CA ARG A 15 -10.62 37.14 -5.22
C ARG A 15 -10.57 38.51 -4.54
N HIS A 16 -9.37 38.99 -4.22
CA HIS A 16 -9.19 40.33 -3.63
C HIS A 16 -9.08 41.48 -4.65
N ILE A 17 -8.62 41.16 -5.86
CA ILE A 17 -8.33 42.16 -6.90
C ILE A 17 -9.45 42.32 -7.90
N VAL A 18 -10.14 41.20 -8.23
CA VAL A 18 -11.16 41.13 -9.30
C VAL A 18 -12.56 41.15 -8.69
N PRO A 19 -13.50 41.97 -9.20
CA PRO A 19 -14.88 41.95 -8.76
C PRO A 19 -15.55 40.58 -8.95
N ASP A 20 -16.41 40.17 -8.01
CA ASP A 20 -17.06 38.84 -8.00
C ASP A 20 -17.84 38.53 -9.28
N ASN A 21 -18.44 39.55 -9.92
CA ASN A 21 -19.18 39.39 -11.17
C ASN A 21 -18.31 39.07 -12.39
N GLU A 22 -17.01 39.30 -12.31
CA GLU A 22 -16.02 38.96 -13.33
C GLU A 22 -15.36 37.58 -13.10
N ILE A 23 -15.55 37.00 -11.92
CA ILE A 23 -15.00 35.70 -11.56
C ILE A 23 -16.01 34.60 -11.94
N ARG A 24 -15.61 33.72 -12.86
CA ARG A 24 -16.40 32.54 -13.21
C ARG A 24 -16.08 31.40 -12.26
N ALA A 25 -17.11 30.83 -11.62
CA ALA A 25 -16.96 29.73 -10.65
C ALA A 25 -16.68 28.36 -11.30
N ARG A 26 -16.77 28.26 -12.65
CA ARG A 26 -16.51 27.01 -13.37
C ARG A 26 -15.02 26.69 -13.40
N THR A 27 -14.64 25.47 -13.00
CA THR A 27 -13.27 24.98 -13.15
C THR A 27 -12.96 24.75 -14.64
N LEU A 28 -11.71 25.01 -15.04
CA LEU A 28 -11.23 24.77 -16.40
C LEU A 28 -10.65 23.37 -16.58
N THR A 29 -10.43 22.67 -15.48
CA THR A 29 -9.77 21.36 -15.45
C THR A 29 -10.78 20.25 -15.13
N PHE A 30 -10.87 19.27 -15.99
CA PHE A 30 -11.61 18.05 -15.72
C PHE A 30 -10.86 17.20 -14.69
N LEU A 31 -11.52 16.89 -13.60
CA LEU A 31 -10.98 16.12 -12.48
C LEU A 31 -12.07 15.18 -11.93
N MET A 32 -11.79 13.90 -11.97
CA MET A 32 -12.61 12.88 -11.34
C MET A 32 -11.95 12.36 -10.09
N PHE A 33 -12.75 11.81 -9.17
CA PHE A 33 -12.28 11.18 -7.96
C PHE A 33 -12.83 9.76 -7.84
N THR A 34 -12.02 8.86 -7.30
CA THR A 34 -12.45 7.51 -6.92
C THR A 34 -13.37 7.55 -5.72
N ASP A 35 -13.93 6.41 -5.36
CA ASP A 35 -14.75 6.24 -4.16
C ASP A 35 -13.98 6.52 -2.85
N TYR A 36 -12.67 6.42 -2.90
CA TYR A 36 -11.77 6.76 -1.80
C TYR A 36 -11.40 8.25 -1.73
N GLY A 37 -11.96 9.09 -2.64
CA GLY A 37 -11.64 10.50 -2.71
C GLY A 37 -10.27 10.82 -3.31
N MET A 38 -9.65 9.84 -3.98
CA MET A 38 -8.40 10.01 -4.72
C MET A 38 -8.68 10.54 -6.13
N PRO A 39 -7.85 11.45 -6.68
CA PRO A 39 -7.96 11.82 -8.08
C PRO A 39 -7.78 10.61 -8.98
N VAL A 40 -8.69 10.44 -9.95
CA VAL A 40 -8.57 9.40 -10.98
C VAL A 40 -7.38 9.71 -11.88
N THR A 41 -6.62 8.68 -12.22
CA THR A 41 -5.54 8.74 -13.20
C THR A 41 -6.06 8.24 -14.55
N PHE A 42 -5.89 9.05 -15.61
CA PHE A 42 -6.33 8.72 -16.96
C PHE A 42 -5.21 8.01 -17.73
N TYR A 43 -5.58 6.95 -18.46
CA TYR A 43 -4.73 6.10 -19.28
C TYR A 43 -5.14 6.20 -20.77
N ASN A 44 -4.50 5.40 -21.63
CA ASN A 44 -4.67 5.46 -23.08
C ASN A 44 -6.12 5.23 -23.56
N ASP A 45 -6.87 4.41 -22.86
CA ASP A 45 -8.27 4.06 -23.13
C ASP A 45 -9.28 5.16 -22.74
N HIS A 46 -8.85 6.19 -22.01
CA HIS A 46 -9.72 7.28 -21.57
C HIS A 46 -9.85 8.44 -22.57
N TYR A 47 -9.31 8.32 -23.79
CA TYR A 47 -9.35 9.42 -24.75
C TYR A 47 -10.80 9.90 -25.05
N ASP A 48 -11.70 8.98 -25.36
CA ASP A 48 -13.08 9.34 -25.70
C ASP A 48 -13.86 9.87 -24.49
N LEU A 49 -13.53 9.40 -23.27
CA LEU A 49 -14.05 9.96 -22.03
C LEU A 49 -13.65 11.44 -21.91
N LEU A 50 -12.37 11.77 -22.10
CA LEU A 50 -11.86 13.13 -21.99
C LEU A 50 -12.41 14.04 -23.08
N LEU A 51 -12.50 13.54 -24.31
CA LEU A 51 -13.02 14.29 -25.46
C LEU A 51 -14.51 14.64 -25.30
N ALA A 52 -15.28 13.80 -24.58
CA ALA A 52 -16.69 14.01 -24.30
C ALA A 52 -16.94 15.10 -23.25
N GLN A 53 -15.89 15.66 -22.63
CA GLN A 53 -15.99 16.67 -21.59
C GLN A 53 -15.76 18.07 -22.15
N ASP A 54 -16.52 19.03 -21.63
CA ASP A 54 -16.41 20.46 -22.00
C ASP A 54 -15.46 21.17 -21.03
N TYR A 55 -14.17 20.77 -21.04
CA TYR A 55 -13.10 21.33 -20.23
C TYR A 55 -11.85 21.59 -21.10
N LEU A 56 -11.05 22.60 -20.73
CA LEU A 56 -9.82 22.93 -21.43
C LEU A 56 -8.63 22.04 -21.02
N PHE A 57 -8.66 21.54 -19.81
CA PHE A 57 -7.57 20.73 -19.23
C PHE A 57 -8.14 19.48 -18.57
N ALA A 58 -7.31 18.45 -18.41
CA ALA A 58 -7.63 17.24 -17.66
C ALA A 58 -6.46 16.82 -16.76
N ARG A 59 -6.78 16.28 -15.58
CA ARG A 59 -5.79 15.71 -14.64
C ARG A 59 -6.44 14.60 -13.79
N LYS A 60 -5.67 13.54 -13.36
CA LYS A 60 -4.24 13.38 -13.65
C LYS A 60 -4.08 12.42 -14.83
N ILE A 61 -3.13 12.67 -15.70
CA ILE A 61 -2.80 11.77 -16.81
C ILE A 61 -1.56 10.96 -16.38
N SER A 62 -1.61 9.63 -16.53
CA SER A 62 -0.51 8.73 -16.22
C SER A 62 0.76 9.08 -17.01
N SER A 63 1.94 8.89 -16.39
CA SER A 63 3.22 8.95 -17.10
C SER A 63 3.28 7.97 -18.27
N GLU A 64 2.64 6.82 -18.12
CA GLU A 64 2.61 5.71 -19.08
C GLU A 64 1.58 5.90 -20.20
N ALA A 65 0.66 6.85 -20.08
CA ALA A 65 -0.38 7.14 -21.08
C ALA A 65 0.21 7.90 -22.29
N THR A 66 1.19 7.30 -22.97
CA THR A 66 1.94 7.94 -24.08
C THR A 66 1.06 8.18 -25.29
N ASP A 67 0.17 7.23 -25.64
CA ASP A 67 -0.76 7.40 -26.77
C ASP A 67 -1.82 8.45 -26.47
N LEU A 68 -2.38 8.48 -25.27
CA LEU A 68 -3.30 9.51 -24.84
C LEU A 68 -2.68 10.89 -24.96
N LYS A 69 -1.45 11.07 -24.45
CA LYS A 69 -0.73 12.35 -24.53
C LYS A 69 -0.45 12.75 -25.96
N ARG A 70 -0.03 11.82 -26.81
CA ARG A 70 0.17 12.05 -28.24
C ARG A 70 -1.11 12.50 -28.93
N ARG A 71 -2.22 11.82 -28.73
CA ARG A 71 -3.54 12.14 -29.32
C ARG A 71 -4.04 13.51 -28.85
N LEU A 72 -3.94 13.81 -27.56
CA LEU A 72 -4.31 15.12 -27.00
C LEU A 72 -3.40 16.24 -27.53
N GLY A 73 -2.10 15.99 -27.70
CA GLY A 73 -1.16 16.94 -28.30
C GLY A 73 -1.49 17.25 -29.77
N LEU A 74 -1.83 16.23 -30.55
CA LEU A 74 -2.30 16.40 -31.93
C LEU A 74 -3.59 17.22 -32.00
N LEU A 75 -4.54 16.93 -31.09
CA LEU A 75 -5.76 17.68 -30.99
C LEU A 75 -5.53 19.15 -30.65
N TYR A 76 -4.65 19.44 -29.70
CA TYR A 76 -4.28 20.81 -29.29
C TYR A 76 -3.64 21.61 -30.42
N SER A 77 -2.82 20.95 -31.24
CA SER A 77 -2.12 21.61 -32.37
C SER A 77 -2.94 21.69 -33.65
N ALA A 78 -4.04 20.98 -33.73
CA ALA A 78 -4.89 20.98 -34.91
C ALA A 78 -5.70 22.28 -35.02
N LYS A 79 -5.83 22.79 -36.25
CA LYS A 79 -6.70 23.94 -36.57
C LYS A 79 -7.94 23.43 -37.29
N ASP A 80 -9.08 24.02 -36.98
CA ASP A 80 -10.39 23.79 -37.67
C ASP A 80 -10.82 22.30 -37.71
N VAL A 81 -10.64 21.57 -36.60
CA VAL A 81 -11.07 20.18 -36.51
C VAL A 81 -12.52 20.11 -36.00
N GLU A 82 -13.39 19.52 -36.78
CA GLU A 82 -14.69 19.05 -36.30
C GLU A 82 -14.48 17.81 -35.40
N LEU A 83 -14.75 17.97 -34.10
CA LEU A 83 -14.61 16.88 -33.15
C LEU A 83 -15.83 15.97 -33.21
N GLN A 84 -15.66 14.75 -33.70
CA GLN A 84 -16.66 13.70 -33.54
C GLN A 84 -16.56 13.10 -32.12
N ILE A 85 -17.45 13.55 -31.26
CA ILE A 85 -17.52 13.02 -29.87
C ILE A 85 -18.31 11.72 -29.90
N SER A 86 -17.64 10.60 -29.59
CA SER A 86 -18.30 9.30 -29.52
C SER A 86 -19.33 9.24 -28.38
N ASN A 87 -20.46 8.56 -28.62
CA ASN A 87 -21.45 8.28 -27.57
C ASN A 87 -20.88 7.40 -26.45
N GLU A 88 -19.83 6.64 -26.74
CA GLU A 88 -19.16 5.76 -25.80
C GLU A 88 -18.52 6.53 -24.66
N GLY A 89 -17.78 7.61 -24.92
CA GLY A 89 -17.22 8.48 -23.89
C GLY A 89 -18.30 9.13 -23.02
N ARG A 90 -19.44 9.52 -23.59
CA ARG A 90 -20.60 10.05 -22.85
C ARG A 90 -21.25 8.98 -21.97
N ASN A 91 -21.39 7.76 -22.48
CA ASN A 91 -21.98 6.64 -21.75
C ASN A 91 -21.06 6.22 -20.60
N LEU A 92 -19.76 6.16 -20.83
CA LEU A 92 -18.78 5.88 -19.79
C LEU A 92 -18.82 6.93 -18.67
N PHE A 93 -18.88 8.21 -19.02
CA PHE A 93 -19.01 9.28 -18.04
C PHE A 93 -20.32 9.15 -17.23
N LYS A 94 -21.44 8.91 -17.89
CA LYS A 94 -22.74 8.68 -17.23
C LYS A 94 -22.70 7.46 -16.31
N PHE A 95 -22.07 6.38 -16.74
CA PHE A 95 -21.90 5.18 -15.92
C PHE A 95 -21.07 5.46 -14.68
N LEU A 96 -19.90 6.09 -14.83
CA LEU A 96 -18.99 6.41 -13.72
C LEU A 96 -19.59 7.43 -12.73
N THR A 97 -20.43 8.36 -13.23
CA THR A 97 -21.07 9.40 -12.40
C THR A 97 -22.50 9.06 -11.97
N GLY A 98 -23.15 8.11 -12.65
CA GLY A 98 -24.57 7.78 -12.50
C GLY A 98 -24.97 7.12 -11.17
N ARG A 99 -24.01 6.72 -10.34
CA ARG A 99 -24.26 6.17 -9.01
C ARG A 99 -24.60 7.23 -7.95
N GLY A 100 -25.30 8.29 -8.34
CA GLY A 100 -25.77 9.33 -7.43
C GLY A 100 -24.76 10.43 -7.11
N ARG A 101 -23.71 10.56 -7.91
CA ARG A 101 -22.59 11.50 -7.68
C ARG A 101 -22.65 12.80 -8.48
N ILE A 102 -23.62 12.92 -9.38
CA ILE A 102 -23.79 14.15 -10.18
C ILE A 102 -24.19 15.30 -9.26
N GLY A 103 -23.36 16.35 -9.23
CA GLY A 103 -23.60 17.54 -8.43
C GLY A 103 -23.41 17.39 -6.92
N ARG A 104 -23.02 16.22 -6.44
CA ARG A 104 -22.57 16.05 -5.06
C ARG A 104 -21.06 16.28 -4.98
N ARG A 105 -20.61 16.97 -3.93
CA ARG A 105 -19.24 16.83 -3.46
C ARG A 105 -18.96 15.33 -3.47
N PHE A 106 -17.94 14.92 -4.23
CA PHE A 106 -17.45 13.55 -4.19
C PHE A 106 -17.46 13.05 -2.76
N SER A 107 -17.66 11.74 -2.57
CA SER A 107 -17.64 11.12 -1.25
C SER A 107 -16.69 11.85 -0.32
N THR A 108 -17.03 11.97 0.94
CA THR A 108 -16.11 12.41 1.99
C THR A 108 -14.69 11.99 1.60
N ARG A 109 -13.76 12.91 1.66
CA ARG A 109 -12.37 12.62 1.30
C ARG A 109 -11.97 11.34 2.03
N PHE A 110 -11.19 10.45 1.40
CA PHE A 110 -10.85 9.15 1.99
C PHE A 110 -10.22 9.25 3.39
N TRP A 111 -9.61 10.40 3.72
CA TRP A 111 -9.07 10.71 5.06
C TRP A 111 -10.11 11.29 6.03
N GLU A 112 -11.29 11.67 5.55
CA GLU A 112 -12.44 12.16 6.35
C GLU A 112 -13.42 11.04 6.66
N THR A 113 -13.37 9.94 5.91
CA THR A 113 -14.12 8.75 6.23
C THR A 113 -13.39 7.97 7.30
N GLU A 114 -14.14 7.46 8.28
CA GLU A 114 -13.63 6.48 9.23
C GLU A 114 -12.99 5.34 8.42
N SER A 115 -11.67 5.31 8.39
CA SER A 115 -10.91 4.37 7.57
C SER A 115 -10.77 3.04 8.28
N THR A 116 -11.88 2.31 8.42
CA THR A 116 -11.83 0.93 8.84
C THR A 116 -11.61 0.01 7.64
N LEU A 117 -10.97 -1.13 7.84
CA LEU A 117 -10.80 -2.12 6.77
C LEU A 117 -12.14 -2.79 6.40
N GLY A 118 -13.09 -2.85 7.33
CA GLY A 118 -14.38 -3.55 7.20
C GLY A 118 -14.41 -4.83 8.01
N ARG A 119 -15.57 -5.15 8.61
CA ARG A 119 -15.71 -6.32 9.48
C ARG A 119 -15.63 -7.65 8.74
N GLU A 120 -15.93 -7.64 7.46
CA GLU A 120 -15.89 -8.79 6.56
C GLU A 120 -14.48 -9.16 6.09
N ARG A 121 -13.49 -8.29 6.36
CA ARG A 121 -12.11 -8.45 5.89
C ARG A 121 -11.21 -9.01 6.98
N GLU A 122 -10.32 -9.89 6.57
CA GLU A 122 -9.31 -10.51 7.43
C GLU A 122 -7.91 -10.14 6.95
N LEU A 123 -7.18 -9.38 7.76
CA LEU A 123 -5.80 -9.00 7.50
C LEU A 123 -4.85 -9.99 8.19
N LEU A 124 -4.03 -10.65 7.41
CA LEU A 124 -3.03 -11.63 7.84
C LEU A 124 -1.65 -10.97 7.79
N ILE A 125 -1.03 -10.72 8.93
CA ILE A 125 0.26 -10.04 9.02
C ILE A 125 1.34 -11.04 9.39
N VAL A 126 2.33 -11.21 8.52
CA VAL A 126 3.54 -11.98 8.78
C VAL A 126 4.63 -11.04 9.25
N VAL A 127 5.13 -11.24 10.46
CA VAL A 127 6.17 -10.41 11.07
C VAL A 127 7.47 -11.19 11.13
N CYS A 128 8.51 -10.69 10.46
CA CYS A 128 9.81 -11.35 10.41
C CYS A 128 10.94 -10.36 10.16
N LYS A 129 12.03 -10.48 10.91
CA LYS A 129 13.23 -9.65 10.75
C LYS A 129 14.09 -10.09 9.57
N LYS A 130 14.16 -11.38 9.29
CA LYS A 130 14.84 -11.92 8.11
C LYS A 130 13.87 -11.88 6.91
N TRP A 131 13.95 -10.84 6.12
CA TRP A 131 13.00 -10.61 5.01
C TRP A 131 13.00 -11.72 3.96
N HIS A 132 14.15 -12.32 3.68
CA HIS A 132 14.25 -13.45 2.75
C HIS A 132 13.49 -14.68 3.27
N VAL A 133 13.48 -14.94 4.58
CA VAL A 133 12.72 -16.01 5.21
C VAL A 133 11.22 -15.73 5.04
N ALA A 134 10.77 -14.51 5.40
CA ALA A 134 9.37 -14.13 5.22
C ALA A 134 8.91 -14.28 3.78
N LYS A 135 9.71 -13.87 2.79
CA LYS A 135 9.38 -13.98 1.36
C LYS A 135 9.21 -15.43 0.93
N ARG A 136 10.08 -16.33 1.39
CA ARG A 136 9.96 -17.78 1.11
C ARG A 136 8.69 -18.37 1.72
N VAL A 137 8.43 -18.06 2.99
CA VAL A 137 7.19 -18.49 3.67
C VAL A 137 5.95 -17.95 2.94
N LEU A 138 5.98 -16.68 2.56
CA LEU A 138 4.88 -16.05 1.82
C LEU A 138 4.60 -16.73 0.48
N GLU A 139 5.66 -17.11 -0.25
CA GLU A 139 5.52 -17.81 -1.51
C GLU A 139 4.87 -19.20 -1.33
N GLN A 140 5.28 -19.94 -0.30
CA GLN A 140 4.64 -21.22 0.03
C GLN A 140 3.17 -21.05 0.45
N MET A 141 2.87 -20.00 1.24
CA MET A 141 1.49 -19.66 1.61
C MET A 141 0.63 -19.38 0.38
N ARG A 142 1.15 -18.62 -0.60
CA ARG A 142 0.45 -18.33 -1.86
C ARG A 142 0.09 -19.61 -2.61
N GLN A 143 1.05 -20.54 -2.71
CA GLN A 143 0.86 -21.81 -3.43
C GLN A 143 -0.21 -22.70 -2.77
N VAL A 144 -0.26 -22.71 -1.44
CA VAL A 144 -1.21 -23.55 -0.68
C VAL A 144 -2.60 -22.92 -0.60
N THR A 145 -2.70 -21.60 -0.47
CA THR A 145 -3.97 -20.93 -0.14
C THR A 145 -4.56 -20.12 -1.28
N ASN A 146 -3.79 -19.81 -2.33
CA ASN A 146 -4.14 -18.86 -3.39
C ASN A 146 -4.52 -17.46 -2.88
N LEU A 147 -4.19 -17.12 -1.63
CA LEU A 147 -4.45 -15.79 -1.07
C LEU A 147 -3.51 -14.75 -1.70
N PRO A 148 -4.00 -13.55 -2.00
CA PRO A 148 -3.13 -12.46 -2.37
C PRO A 148 -2.21 -12.13 -1.20
N ALA A 149 -0.94 -11.92 -1.52
CA ALA A 149 0.08 -11.70 -0.52
C ALA A 149 1.07 -10.64 -1.00
N ILE A 150 1.43 -9.71 -0.12
CA ILE A 150 2.29 -8.57 -0.43
C ILE A 150 3.47 -8.60 0.51
N GLU A 151 4.67 -8.48 -0.07
CA GLU A 151 5.90 -8.36 0.69
C GLU A 151 5.95 -6.96 1.35
N TYR A 152 6.72 -6.79 2.35
CA TYR A 152 7.07 -5.58 3.11
C TYR A 152 6.51 -4.24 2.57
N LEU A 153 5.19 -4.11 2.59
CA LEU A 153 4.44 -2.98 2.05
C LEU A 153 4.85 -1.62 2.65
N PHE A 154 5.25 -1.63 3.93
CA PHE A 154 5.62 -0.44 4.69
C PHE A 154 7.13 -0.29 4.86
N SER A 155 7.89 -0.58 3.83
CA SER A 155 9.33 -0.42 3.79
C SER A 155 9.76 0.49 2.64
N GLU A 156 11.02 0.92 2.63
CA GLU A 156 11.59 1.70 1.53
C GLU A 156 11.91 0.85 0.29
N GLN A 157 11.85 -0.47 0.41
CA GLN A 157 12.08 -1.33 -0.76
C GLN A 157 10.99 -1.13 -1.80
N ASP A 158 11.40 -1.30 -3.04
CA ASP A 158 10.53 -1.22 -4.22
C ASP A 158 9.72 -2.51 -4.33
N THR A 159 8.60 -2.56 -3.60
CA THR A 159 7.65 -3.66 -3.70
C THR A 159 6.73 -3.39 -4.89
N PRO A 160 6.62 -4.30 -5.86
CA PRO A 160 5.72 -4.12 -6.99
C PRO A 160 4.27 -4.08 -6.50
N LEU A 161 3.66 -2.90 -6.59
CA LEU A 161 2.28 -2.64 -6.20
C LEU A 161 1.48 -2.22 -7.43
N PRO A 162 0.18 -2.56 -7.49
CA PRO A 162 -0.69 -2.04 -8.53
C PRO A 162 -0.78 -0.51 -8.43
N ASP A 163 -1.14 0.14 -9.53
CA ASP A 163 -1.43 1.57 -9.50
C ASP A 163 -2.71 1.85 -8.72
N LEU A 164 -2.56 2.41 -7.55
CA LEU A 164 -3.64 2.78 -6.63
C LEU A 164 -3.82 4.31 -6.56
N GLY A 165 -3.62 5.01 -7.69
CA GLY A 165 -3.78 6.46 -7.78
C GLY A 165 -2.67 7.25 -7.11
N GLY A 166 -1.48 6.65 -6.98
CA GLY A 166 -0.27 7.30 -6.45
C GLY A 166 -0.10 7.23 -4.94
N ILE A 167 -1.00 6.57 -4.20
CA ILE A 167 -0.85 6.33 -2.75
C ILE A 167 0.31 5.36 -2.48
N GLN A 168 0.56 4.43 -3.40
CA GLN A 168 1.62 3.41 -3.31
C GLN A 168 3.03 3.97 -3.53
N ASN A 169 3.19 5.16 -4.13
CA ASN A 169 4.46 5.65 -4.68
C ASN A 169 5.53 6.03 -3.66
N SER A 170 5.19 6.21 -2.39
CA SER A 170 6.19 6.53 -1.37
C SER A 170 5.80 5.95 -0.01
N LEU A 171 6.81 5.56 0.78
CA LEU A 171 6.61 5.06 2.14
C LEU A 171 5.78 6.02 3.00
N GLY A 172 6.08 7.33 2.94
CA GLY A 172 5.34 8.32 3.72
C GLY A 172 3.85 8.39 3.39
N LYS A 173 3.45 8.19 2.11
CA LYS A 173 2.04 8.10 1.73
C LYS A 173 1.43 6.78 2.19
N ARG A 174 2.12 5.66 1.97
CA ARG A 174 1.66 4.34 2.41
C ARG A 174 1.39 4.31 3.90
N THR A 175 2.34 4.78 4.72
CA THR A 175 2.22 4.82 6.18
C THR A 175 1.12 5.76 6.65
N ARG A 176 1.05 6.98 6.08
CA ARG A 176 0.04 7.98 6.47
C ARG A 176 -1.38 7.51 6.17
N HIS A 177 -1.57 6.85 5.04
CA HIS A 177 -2.89 6.41 4.56
C HIS A 177 -3.05 4.88 4.58
N ARG A 178 -2.37 4.22 5.51
CA ARG A 178 -2.25 2.77 5.61
C ARG A 178 -3.57 2.00 5.53
N ARG A 179 -4.60 2.43 6.25
CA ARG A 179 -5.91 1.76 6.24
C ARG A 179 -6.61 1.91 4.88
N SER A 180 -6.56 3.09 4.28
CA SER A 180 -7.10 3.32 2.94
C SER A 180 -6.34 2.52 1.88
N LEU A 181 -5.02 2.45 1.98
CA LEU A 181 -4.19 1.62 1.11
C LEU A 181 -4.59 0.14 1.22
N MET A 182 -4.74 -0.38 2.43
CA MET A 182 -5.17 -1.77 2.64
C MET A 182 -6.55 -2.04 2.06
N ARG A 183 -7.51 -1.12 2.24
CA ARG A 183 -8.84 -1.25 1.63
C ARG A 183 -8.76 -1.31 0.10
N MET A 184 -7.97 -0.43 -0.51
CA MET A 184 -7.76 -0.43 -1.95
C MET A 184 -7.12 -1.73 -2.45
N LEU A 185 -6.22 -2.33 -1.68
CA LEU A 185 -5.61 -3.62 -2.00
C LEU A 185 -6.62 -4.77 -1.90
N PHE A 186 -7.44 -4.80 -0.85
CA PHE A 186 -8.55 -5.77 -0.75
C PHE A 186 -9.49 -5.67 -1.96
N ASP A 187 -9.87 -4.44 -2.34
CA ASP A 187 -10.75 -4.20 -3.48
C ASP A 187 -10.09 -4.54 -4.81
N TYR A 188 -8.79 -4.25 -4.96
CA TYR A 188 -8.05 -4.55 -6.18
C TYR A 188 -7.92 -6.06 -6.42
N TYR A 189 -7.65 -6.82 -5.36
CA TYR A 189 -7.54 -8.28 -5.45
C TYR A 189 -8.89 -9.00 -5.35
N GLU A 190 -9.98 -8.26 -5.18
CA GLU A 190 -11.33 -8.82 -4.98
C GLU A 190 -11.36 -9.90 -3.89
N ALA A 191 -10.64 -9.65 -2.78
CA ALA A 191 -10.40 -10.63 -1.73
C ALA A 191 -10.90 -10.16 -0.37
N ASP A 192 -11.40 -11.09 0.43
CA ASP A 192 -11.77 -10.86 1.83
C ASP A 192 -10.62 -11.13 2.79
N ARG A 193 -9.57 -11.79 2.30
CA ARG A 193 -8.37 -12.15 3.05
C ARG A 193 -7.12 -11.72 2.30
N LEU A 194 -6.19 -11.05 2.99
CA LEU A 194 -4.96 -10.51 2.40
C LEU A 194 -3.79 -10.74 3.34
N ILE A 195 -2.67 -11.26 2.83
CA ILE A 195 -1.44 -11.45 3.59
C ILE A 195 -0.48 -10.30 3.30
N VAL A 196 0.14 -9.73 4.36
CA VAL A 196 1.19 -8.71 4.24
C VAL A 196 2.37 -9.05 5.15
N CYS A 197 3.60 -8.75 4.69
CA CYS A 197 4.78 -8.83 5.55
C CYS A 197 5.08 -7.47 6.17
N MET A 198 5.49 -7.49 7.45
CA MET A 198 5.92 -6.32 8.21
C MET A 198 7.22 -6.59 8.96
N ASP A 199 8.00 -5.54 9.18
CA ASP A 199 9.19 -5.62 10.05
C ASP A 199 8.75 -5.58 11.52
N PRO A 200 9.42 -6.31 12.44
CA PRO A 200 9.13 -6.24 13.88
C PRO A 200 9.25 -4.83 14.47
N GLY A 201 10.09 -3.97 13.85
CA GLY A 201 10.21 -2.57 14.24
C GLY A 201 8.94 -1.73 14.02
N ASP A 202 8.00 -2.20 13.20
CA ASP A 202 6.76 -1.49 12.85
C ASP A 202 5.61 -1.73 13.84
N ILE A 203 5.91 -1.90 15.13
CA ILE A 203 4.91 -2.24 16.17
C ILE A 203 3.73 -1.27 16.21
N ASP A 204 3.94 0.03 15.94
CA ASP A 204 2.87 1.02 15.93
C ASP A 204 1.86 0.77 14.78
N LEU A 205 2.34 0.30 13.63
CA LEU A 205 1.47 -0.09 12.51
C LEU A 205 0.70 -1.37 12.83
N LEU A 206 1.36 -2.34 13.48
CA LEU A 206 0.72 -3.57 13.93
C LEU A 206 -0.43 -3.27 14.91
N ASN A 207 -0.18 -2.43 15.90
CA ASN A 207 -1.17 -2.01 16.87
C ASN A 207 -2.33 -1.24 16.23
N ASP A 208 -2.04 -0.39 15.23
CA ASP A 208 -3.08 0.33 14.51
C ASP A 208 -4.00 -0.62 13.73
N PHE A 209 -3.45 -1.63 13.05
CA PHE A 209 -4.26 -2.63 12.35
C PHE A 209 -5.01 -3.56 13.31
N ALA A 210 -4.39 -3.98 14.41
CA ALA A 210 -5.04 -4.80 15.42
C ALA A 210 -6.19 -4.07 16.12
N SER A 211 -6.14 -2.74 16.21
CA SER A 211 -7.22 -1.90 16.75
C SER A 211 -8.39 -1.65 15.79
N ASP A 212 -8.26 -2.08 14.52
CA ASP A 212 -9.32 -1.94 13.54
C ASP A 212 -10.50 -2.90 13.85
N ARG A 213 -11.65 -2.61 13.26
CA ARG A 213 -12.85 -3.45 13.39
C ARG A 213 -12.81 -4.71 12.51
N SER A 214 -11.83 -4.80 11.62
CA SER A 214 -11.55 -5.99 10.82
C SER A 214 -10.89 -7.06 11.69
N MET A 215 -10.90 -8.30 11.22
CA MET A 215 -10.14 -9.35 11.87
C MET A 215 -8.67 -9.24 11.45
N THR A 216 -7.78 -9.10 12.43
CA THR A 216 -6.33 -9.12 12.22
C THR A 216 -5.74 -10.36 12.86
N ARG A 217 -4.88 -11.07 12.12
CA ARG A 217 -4.06 -12.19 12.62
C ARG A 217 -2.60 -11.88 12.45
N VAL A 218 -1.79 -12.24 13.42
CA VAL A 218 -0.35 -12.01 13.41
C VAL A 218 0.38 -13.35 13.48
N LEU A 219 1.29 -13.58 12.54
CA LEU A 219 2.26 -14.67 12.58
C LEU A 219 3.64 -14.08 12.79
N GLU A 220 4.24 -14.29 13.94
CA GLU A 220 5.65 -14.00 14.17
C GLU A 220 6.51 -15.17 13.64
N ILE A 221 7.50 -14.85 12.81
CA ILE A 221 8.53 -15.82 12.39
C ILE A 221 9.81 -15.47 13.15
N GLU A 222 10.13 -16.29 14.12
CA GLU A 222 11.34 -16.16 14.92
C GLU A 222 12.52 -16.88 14.26
N CYS A 223 13.52 -16.11 13.89
CA CYS A 223 14.75 -16.58 13.26
C CYS A 223 15.93 -16.51 14.23
N GLN A 224 16.89 -17.41 14.06
CA GLN A 224 18.20 -17.29 14.69
C GLN A 224 19.04 -16.27 13.91
N PHE A 225 19.83 -15.46 14.61
CA PHE A 225 20.70 -14.46 14.01
C PHE A 225 22.16 -14.86 14.13
N SER A 226 22.79 -15.19 13.01
CA SER A 226 24.23 -15.37 12.91
C SER A 226 24.96 -14.04 13.10
N ASP A 227 26.22 -14.09 13.49
CA ASP A 227 27.03 -12.88 13.63
C ASP A 227 27.19 -12.15 12.29
N ASP A 228 27.30 -12.89 11.18
CA ASP A 228 27.33 -12.31 9.84
C ASP A 228 26.03 -11.53 9.51
N TYR A 229 24.88 -12.10 9.88
CA TYR A 229 23.60 -11.39 9.73
C TYR A 229 23.56 -10.10 10.55
N LEU A 230 24.03 -10.15 11.82
CA LEU A 230 24.06 -8.98 12.71
C LEU A 230 24.99 -7.89 12.19
N ILE A 231 26.15 -8.25 11.65
CA ILE A 231 27.09 -7.32 10.99
C ILE A 231 26.41 -6.67 9.77
N GLY A 232 25.81 -7.49 8.91
CA GLY A 232 25.08 -7.00 7.76
C GLY A 232 23.89 -6.08 8.15
N HIS A 233 23.20 -6.40 9.24
CA HIS A 233 22.15 -5.54 9.80
C HIS A 233 22.73 -4.21 10.28
N ALA A 234 23.82 -4.21 11.05
CA ALA A 234 24.50 -2.99 11.50
C ALA A 234 24.86 -2.05 10.33
N MET A 235 25.33 -2.61 9.23
CA MET A 235 25.63 -1.84 8.02
C MET A 235 24.38 -1.24 7.38
N ARG A 236 23.30 -2.03 7.25
CA ARG A 236 22.04 -1.57 6.65
C ARG A 236 21.38 -0.42 7.43
N VAL A 237 21.47 -0.46 8.77
CA VAL A 237 20.88 0.59 9.62
C VAL A 237 21.84 1.74 9.92
N GLY A 238 23.05 1.72 9.35
CA GLY A 238 24.02 2.79 9.48
C GLY A 238 24.79 2.83 10.82
N LEU A 239 24.71 1.78 11.63
CA LEU A 239 25.48 1.62 12.87
C LEU A 239 26.96 1.26 12.61
N ALA A 240 27.24 0.69 11.44
CA ALA A 240 28.57 0.37 10.98
C ALA A 240 28.71 0.70 9.49
N GLY A 241 29.94 0.84 9.01
CA GLY A 241 30.25 1.07 7.61
C GLY A 241 31.52 0.33 7.20
N GLU A 242 31.89 0.43 5.92
CA GLU A 242 33.06 -0.26 5.34
C GLU A 242 34.39 -0.01 6.08
N ARG A 243 34.49 1.11 6.81
CA ARG A 243 35.70 1.50 7.57
C ARG A 243 35.62 1.10 9.04
N THR A 244 34.56 0.45 9.50
CA THR A 244 34.43 0.03 10.90
C THR A 244 35.35 -1.14 11.16
N SER A 245 36.18 -1.05 12.22
CA SER A 245 37.10 -2.11 12.57
C SER A 245 36.38 -3.37 13.06
N ALA A 246 37.02 -4.54 12.88
CA ALA A 246 36.47 -5.81 13.34
C ALA A 246 36.20 -5.82 14.86
N ASP A 247 37.09 -5.26 15.67
CA ASP A 247 36.92 -5.13 17.12
C ASP A 247 35.71 -4.28 17.49
N THR A 248 35.42 -3.21 16.74
CA THR A 248 34.21 -2.39 16.95
C THR A 248 32.96 -3.16 16.57
N LEU A 249 32.97 -3.89 15.45
CA LEU A 249 31.87 -4.74 15.03
C LEU A 249 31.53 -5.80 16.08
N GLU A 250 32.56 -6.51 16.58
CA GLU A 250 32.40 -7.54 17.62
C GLU A 250 31.74 -6.97 18.89
N ARG A 251 32.13 -5.77 19.31
CA ARG A 251 31.52 -5.08 20.46
C ARG A 251 30.08 -4.65 20.23
N LEU A 252 29.65 -4.41 18.99
CA LEU A 252 28.28 -4.04 18.64
C LEU A 252 27.33 -5.25 18.63
N LEU A 253 27.81 -6.46 18.34
CA LEU A 253 26.97 -7.64 18.18
C LEU A 253 26.02 -7.91 19.36
N PRO A 254 26.45 -7.84 20.64
CA PRO A 254 25.54 -8.08 21.77
C PRO A 254 24.42 -7.05 21.83
N THR A 255 24.71 -5.77 21.55
CA THR A 255 23.73 -4.68 21.55
C THR A 255 22.70 -4.90 20.44
N ILE A 256 23.15 -5.17 19.21
CA ILE A 256 22.26 -5.41 18.07
C ILE A 256 21.37 -6.63 18.34
N ARG A 257 21.94 -7.71 18.87
CA ARG A 257 21.18 -8.92 19.24
C ARG A 257 20.11 -8.61 20.27
N ASN A 258 20.45 -7.82 21.28
CA ASN A 258 19.49 -7.37 22.29
C ASN A 258 18.37 -6.50 21.70
N ASP A 259 18.71 -5.57 20.82
CA ASP A 259 17.73 -4.70 20.17
C ASP A 259 16.73 -5.50 19.33
N LEU A 260 17.20 -6.49 18.55
CA LEU A 260 16.34 -7.39 17.79
C LEU A 260 15.46 -8.27 18.69
N THR A 261 15.99 -8.68 19.84
CA THR A 261 15.19 -9.41 20.83
C THR A 261 14.11 -8.53 21.42
N LEU A 262 14.41 -7.29 21.77
CA LEU A 262 13.44 -6.32 22.26
C LEU A 262 12.33 -6.00 21.24
N GLU A 263 12.65 -5.95 19.95
CA GLU A 263 11.62 -5.79 18.89
C GLU A 263 10.63 -6.97 18.92
N SER A 264 11.12 -8.22 19.01
CA SER A 264 10.28 -9.42 19.13
C SER A 264 9.47 -9.44 20.44
N ASP A 265 10.09 -9.05 21.55
CA ASP A 265 9.40 -9.01 22.85
C ASP A 265 8.23 -8.00 22.84
N ARG A 266 8.38 -6.84 22.19
CA ARG A 266 7.30 -5.86 22.03
C ARG A 266 6.09 -6.44 21.28
N ILE A 267 6.32 -7.30 20.28
CA ILE A 267 5.23 -7.96 19.56
C ILE A 267 4.48 -8.92 20.49
N ARG A 268 5.20 -9.67 21.34
CA ARG A 268 4.62 -10.60 22.31
C ARG A 268 3.87 -9.88 23.42
N ASP A 269 4.43 -8.76 23.90
CA ASP A 269 3.85 -7.93 24.95
C ASP A 269 2.56 -7.22 24.48
N ALA A 270 2.40 -7.00 23.18
CA ALA A 270 1.19 -6.41 22.61
C ALA A 270 -0.05 -7.30 22.71
N GLN A 271 0.12 -8.61 23.01
CA GLN A 271 -0.97 -9.57 23.28
C GLN A 271 -2.07 -9.55 22.20
N PHE A 272 -1.71 -9.65 20.93
CA PHE A 272 -2.67 -9.73 19.84
C PHE A 272 -3.64 -10.90 20.02
N GLU A 273 -4.92 -10.67 19.84
CA GLU A 273 -5.99 -11.68 20.05
C GLU A 273 -5.77 -12.95 19.21
N ASN A 274 -5.33 -12.78 17.95
CA ASN A 274 -5.07 -13.88 17.02
C ASN A 274 -3.57 -13.91 16.68
N TYR A 275 -2.75 -14.42 17.57
CA TYR A 275 -1.32 -14.51 17.43
C TYR A 275 -0.87 -15.95 17.30
N ALA A 276 0.01 -16.22 16.33
CA ALA A 276 0.71 -17.49 16.15
C ALA A 276 2.21 -17.24 16.01
N ARG A 277 3.02 -18.24 16.31
CA ARG A 277 4.47 -18.14 16.27
C ARG A 277 5.09 -19.33 15.59
N MET A 278 5.81 -19.09 14.51
CA MET A 278 6.65 -20.04 13.81
C MET A 278 8.11 -19.80 14.24
N ARG A 279 8.87 -20.86 14.50
CA ARG A 279 10.24 -20.76 15.02
C ARG A 279 11.20 -21.62 14.21
N GLU A 280 12.36 -21.08 13.91
CA GLU A 280 13.46 -21.82 13.25
C GLU A 280 13.87 -23.06 14.04
N THR A 281 13.81 -23.01 15.38
CA THR A 281 14.20 -24.09 16.29
C THR A 281 13.09 -25.08 16.62
N ALA A 282 11.85 -24.83 16.16
CA ALA A 282 10.73 -25.72 16.41
C ALA A 282 10.67 -26.88 15.41
N SER A 283 9.89 -27.90 15.75
CA SER A 283 9.63 -28.99 14.82
C SER A 283 8.77 -28.51 13.64
N ALA A 284 8.85 -29.22 12.52
CA ALA A 284 7.97 -28.94 11.38
C ALA A 284 6.49 -29.07 11.76
N GLN A 285 6.14 -30.00 12.64
CA GLN A 285 4.77 -30.16 13.12
C GLN A 285 4.30 -28.96 13.93
N ASP A 286 5.10 -28.44 14.90
CA ASP A 286 4.74 -27.24 15.67
C ASP A 286 4.56 -26.04 14.76
N ASN A 287 5.44 -25.88 13.76
CA ASN A 287 5.34 -24.81 12.77
C ASN A 287 4.10 -24.98 11.85
N ALA A 288 3.74 -26.20 11.50
CA ALA A 288 2.52 -26.46 10.74
C ALA A 288 1.26 -26.11 11.54
N GLU A 289 1.23 -26.41 12.83
CA GLU A 289 0.13 -26.02 13.72
C GLU A 289 -0.01 -24.50 13.82
N ALA A 290 1.12 -23.78 13.96
CA ALA A 290 1.13 -22.31 13.99
C ALA A 290 0.63 -21.71 12.66
N LEU A 291 1.08 -22.24 11.53
CA LEU A 291 0.64 -21.85 10.18
C LEU A 291 -0.84 -22.17 9.96
N ALA A 292 -1.31 -23.33 10.40
CA ALA A 292 -2.70 -23.74 10.31
C ALA A 292 -3.63 -22.80 11.08
N ALA A 293 -3.25 -22.43 12.30
CA ALA A 293 -3.99 -21.47 13.12
C ALA A 293 -4.01 -20.08 12.44
N PHE A 294 -2.88 -19.60 11.91
CA PHE A 294 -2.77 -18.32 11.24
C PHE A 294 -3.61 -18.27 9.94
N LEU A 295 -3.46 -19.28 9.08
CA LEU A 295 -4.12 -19.34 7.76
C LEU A 295 -5.57 -19.88 7.83
N ARG A 296 -6.01 -20.41 8.97
CA ARG A 296 -7.31 -21.09 9.13
C ARG A 296 -7.50 -22.24 8.13
N ILE A 297 -6.49 -23.08 8.04
CA ILE A 297 -6.47 -24.31 7.24
C ILE A 297 -6.18 -25.50 8.16
N SER A 298 -6.25 -26.71 7.66
CA SER A 298 -5.86 -27.88 8.47
C SER A 298 -4.34 -27.99 8.63
N PRO A 299 -3.83 -28.59 9.71
CA PRO A 299 -2.39 -28.83 9.89
C PRO A 299 -1.79 -29.62 8.72
N GLU A 300 -2.53 -30.55 8.15
CA GLU A 300 -2.08 -31.35 7.00
C GLU A 300 -1.88 -30.46 5.75
N GLN A 301 -2.71 -29.44 5.58
CA GLN A 301 -2.55 -28.47 4.49
C GLN A 301 -1.39 -27.50 4.74
N ALA A 302 -1.08 -27.20 6.00
CA ALA A 302 0.03 -26.33 6.39
C ALA A 302 1.38 -27.07 6.37
N GLN A 303 1.38 -28.40 6.55
CA GLN A 303 2.59 -29.23 6.67
C GLN A 303 3.59 -29.04 5.51
N PRO A 304 3.17 -29.00 4.23
CA PRO A 304 4.12 -28.76 3.13
C PRO A 304 4.89 -27.45 3.24
N ILE A 305 4.30 -26.40 3.83
CA ILE A 305 4.99 -25.14 4.08
C ILE A 305 6.07 -25.36 5.13
N ALA A 306 5.71 -25.98 6.25
CA ALA A 306 6.63 -26.23 7.38
C ALA A 306 7.76 -27.20 7.04
N ASP A 307 7.52 -28.16 6.15
CA ASP A 307 8.51 -29.15 5.70
C ASP A 307 9.54 -28.60 4.70
N THR A 308 9.36 -27.37 4.23
CA THR A 308 10.25 -26.76 3.25
C THR A 308 11.62 -26.49 3.90
N HIS A 309 12.60 -27.32 3.64
CA HIS A 309 13.91 -27.36 4.29
C HIS A 309 14.77 -26.10 4.12
N TYR A 310 14.48 -25.27 3.12
CA TYR A 310 15.24 -24.04 2.84
C TYR A 310 14.60 -22.77 3.42
N LEU A 311 13.51 -22.88 4.18
CA LEU A 311 12.79 -21.68 4.67
C LEU A 311 13.71 -20.75 5.46
N PHE A 312 14.48 -21.29 6.38
CA PHE A 312 15.32 -20.54 7.31
C PHE A 312 16.79 -20.42 6.89
N THR A 313 17.19 -20.99 5.77
CA THR A 313 18.60 -20.88 5.30
C THR A 313 18.95 -19.45 4.94
N ASP A 314 20.13 -19.01 5.35
CA ASP A 314 20.69 -17.68 5.02
C ASP A 314 21.17 -17.61 3.56
#